data_ffac9da169e2a7785e5f1aa678467888
#
_entry.id   ffac9da169e2a7785e5f1aa678467888
#
_cell.length_a   1.000
_cell.length_b   1.000
_cell.length_c   1.000
_cell.angle_alpha   90.00
_cell.angle_beta   90.00
_cell.angle_gamma   90.00
#
_symmetry.space_group_name_H-M   'P 1'
#
loop_
_entity.id
_entity.type
_entity.pdbx_description
1 polymer ?
#
loop_
_entity_poly.entity_id
_entity_poly.type
_entity_poly.pdbx_seq_one_letter_code
_entity_poly.pdbx_strand_id
1 'polypeptide(L)'
;MSLLIRSGPSLLTRTTKKTNTRQQSLVVRRKIRYFVGKKSYQEKTEQMKKTISLVIALISCLTIGAQEFQHYFTDATLRIDYTFTGNAKSQAIAVDELCKIPRWYGKRQRLAELPVEGNGQITVRDHRSQRVIYRNSFSTLFQEWLSYDEAKTSTKAFQNVFLVPYPKDTIDVTLDLKNNRRQTMATLTHTVAPADILIRRIGEKAVTPYETLQQAADTTRCIHIAYVAEGYTESEMPVFIDDCRTAMEALFAHEPFKSMRSRFNIVAVKATSEESGTSEPGRGIWKNTALHSNFNTFYSDRYLTTLHLKDLHDWLAGTPYEHIIVLVNTNNYGGGGILNSYNLSMTHHPAFKPVVVHEFGHSFAGLGDEYAYGKEEIPMYPHDIEPWEPNLTTLVDFNSKWADMVKEKTPVPTPQPATLGQPNAKKTHWETGAYEPAGYSQHGVYRPYPDCRMRTNENPEFCPVCQRAITRMINFYTDKQ
;
A
#
# COMPACT_ATOMS: atom_id res chain seq x y z
N MET A 1 -52.05 -73.88 -74.25
CA MET A 1 -51.84 -75.33 -73.99
C MET A 1 -50.82 -75.47 -72.84
N SER A 2 -51.24 -76.07 -71.82
CA SER A 2 -50.53 -76.82 -70.78
C SER A 2 -49.36 -76.18 -70.06
N LEU A 3 -49.25 -76.25 -68.92
CA LEU A 3 -49.55 -76.86 -67.60
C LEU A 3 -48.42 -76.61 -66.66
N LEU A 4 -48.78 -76.15 -65.47
CA LEU A 4 -48.43 -76.72 -64.14
C LEU A 4 -46.94 -77.03 -63.84
N ILE A 5 -46.34 -76.67 -62.73
CA ILE A 5 -46.60 -77.17 -61.34
C ILE A 5 -45.62 -76.39 -60.36
N ARG A 6 -46.17 -76.01 -59.19
CA ARG A 6 -45.69 -75.82 -57.84
C ARG A 6 -44.29 -76.30 -57.42
N SER A 7 -43.63 -75.58 -56.62
CA SER A 7 -43.31 -75.98 -55.24
C SER A 7 -42.62 -74.81 -54.49
N GLY A 8 -43.05 -74.61 -53.25
CA GLY A 8 -42.67 -73.52 -52.42
C GLY A 8 -41.47 -73.86 -51.57
N PRO A 9 -41.19 -72.93 -50.73
CA PRO A 9 -39.85 -72.73 -50.25
C PRO A 9 -39.65 -72.47 -48.78
N SER A 10 -38.46 -72.63 -48.41
CA SER A 10 -37.95 -72.69 -47.08
C SER A 10 -37.94 -71.38 -46.32
N LEU A 11 -38.65 -71.36 -45.21
CA LEU A 11 -38.71 -70.32 -44.16
C LEU A 11 -37.51 -70.45 -43.16
N LEU A 12 -36.24 -70.38 -43.57
CA LEU A 12 -35.18 -70.71 -42.65
C LEU A 12 -33.94 -69.77 -42.71
N THR A 13 -33.97 -68.68 -43.49
CA THR A 13 -32.79 -67.84 -43.66
C THR A 13 -32.92 -66.42 -43.12
N ARG A 14 -34.06 -66.03 -42.47
CA ARG A 14 -34.24 -64.64 -41.98
C ARG A 14 -33.98 -64.44 -40.47
N THR A 15 -33.82 -65.47 -39.68
CA THR A 15 -33.62 -65.39 -38.23
C THR A 15 -32.13 -65.30 -37.84
N THR A 16 -31.24 -65.87 -38.57
CA THR A 16 -29.81 -65.90 -38.27
C THR A 16 -29.09 -64.54 -38.59
N LYS A 17 -29.58 -63.80 -39.60
CA LYS A 17 -28.97 -62.43 -39.90
C LYS A 17 -29.36 -61.37 -38.89
N LYS A 18 -30.56 -61.43 -38.24
CA LYS A 18 -30.97 -60.43 -37.24
C LYS A 18 -30.29 -60.63 -35.88
N THR A 19 -29.96 -61.86 -35.49
CA THR A 19 -29.25 -62.16 -34.26
C THR A 19 -27.76 -61.74 -34.33
N ASN A 20 -27.11 -61.95 -35.46
CA ASN A 20 -25.70 -61.54 -35.63
C ASN A 20 -25.51 -60.01 -35.65
N THR A 21 -26.44 -59.26 -36.25
CA THR A 21 -26.40 -57.79 -36.29
C THR A 21 -26.66 -57.17 -34.89
N ARG A 22 -27.52 -57.77 -34.06
CA ARG A 22 -27.75 -57.34 -32.68
C ARG A 22 -26.55 -57.64 -31.77
N GLN A 23 -25.88 -58.79 -31.93
CA GLN A 23 -24.67 -59.10 -31.15
C GLN A 23 -23.48 -58.22 -31.57
N GLN A 24 -23.30 -57.95 -32.82
CA GLN A 24 -22.25 -57.03 -33.31
C GLN A 24 -22.50 -55.59 -32.82
N SER A 25 -23.75 -55.09 -32.83
CA SER A 25 -24.08 -53.75 -32.34
C SER A 25 -23.88 -53.61 -30.81
N LEU A 26 -24.12 -54.66 -30.04
CA LEU A 26 -23.89 -54.71 -28.58
C LEU A 26 -22.38 -54.72 -28.25
N VAL A 27 -21.57 -55.43 -28.98
CA VAL A 27 -20.11 -55.47 -28.84
C VAL A 27 -19.48 -54.12 -29.19
N VAL A 28 -19.94 -53.47 -30.26
CA VAL A 28 -19.50 -52.14 -30.65
C VAL A 28 -19.89 -51.07 -29.61
N ARG A 29 -21.15 -51.11 -29.12
CA ARG A 29 -21.62 -50.20 -28.05
C ARG A 29 -20.87 -50.41 -26.73
N ARG A 30 -20.51 -51.66 -26.35
CA ARG A 30 -19.65 -51.92 -25.18
C ARG A 30 -18.23 -51.43 -25.37
N LYS A 31 -17.62 -51.61 -26.56
CA LYS A 31 -16.28 -51.06 -26.87
C LYS A 31 -16.28 -49.55 -26.85
N ILE A 32 -17.27 -48.87 -27.45
CA ILE A 32 -17.40 -47.41 -27.42
C ILE A 32 -17.55 -46.89 -25.99
N ARG A 33 -18.44 -47.50 -25.15
CA ARG A 33 -18.57 -47.11 -23.73
C ARG A 33 -17.27 -47.33 -22.95
N TYR A 34 -16.52 -48.38 -23.22
CA TYR A 34 -15.24 -48.65 -22.58
C TYR A 34 -14.17 -47.60 -23.00
N PHE A 35 -14.09 -47.25 -24.28
CA PHE A 35 -13.19 -46.23 -24.80
C PHE A 35 -13.53 -44.83 -24.30
N VAL A 36 -14.80 -44.43 -24.28
CA VAL A 36 -15.26 -43.14 -23.76
C VAL A 36 -15.03 -43.08 -22.27
N GLY A 37 -15.30 -44.13 -21.51
CA GLY A 37 -15.03 -44.18 -20.06
C GLY A 37 -13.52 -44.10 -19.76
N LYS A 38 -12.67 -44.76 -20.56
CA LYS A 38 -11.21 -44.73 -20.40
C LYS A 38 -10.64 -43.33 -20.73
N LYS A 39 -11.16 -42.67 -21.76
CA LYS A 39 -10.77 -41.30 -22.12
C LYS A 39 -11.17 -40.29 -21.04
N SER A 40 -12.40 -40.37 -20.54
CA SER A 40 -12.87 -39.50 -19.43
C SER A 40 -12.10 -39.77 -18.13
N TYR A 41 -11.71 -41.01 -17.85
CA TYR A 41 -10.89 -41.34 -16.70
C TYR A 41 -9.44 -40.79 -16.84
N GLN A 42 -8.84 -40.89 -18.03
CA GLN A 42 -7.53 -40.32 -18.31
C GLN A 42 -7.54 -38.81 -18.23
N GLU A 43 -8.56 -38.14 -18.77
CA GLU A 43 -8.72 -36.68 -18.68
C GLU A 43 -8.86 -36.20 -17.22
N LYS A 44 -9.68 -36.91 -16.40
CA LYS A 44 -9.78 -36.61 -14.96
C LYS A 44 -8.46 -36.84 -14.20
N THR A 45 -7.73 -37.88 -14.54
CA THR A 45 -6.44 -38.20 -13.91
C THR A 45 -5.37 -37.16 -14.30
N GLU A 46 -5.36 -36.70 -15.54
CA GLU A 46 -4.48 -35.63 -15.98
C GLU A 46 -4.80 -34.29 -15.33
N GLN A 47 -6.09 -33.96 -15.19
CA GLN A 47 -6.57 -32.77 -14.53
C GLN A 47 -6.23 -32.82 -13.02
N MET A 48 -6.39 -33.96 -12.39
CA MET A 48 -6.00 -34.18 -11.00
C MET A 48 -4.48 -34.07 -10.79
N LYS A 49 -3.67 -34.60 -11.69
CA LYS A 49 -2.20 -34.44 -11.67
C LYS A 49 -1.79 -32.99 -11.82
N LYS A 50 -2.41 -32.24 -12.74
CA LYS A 50 -2.16 -30.79 -12.90
C LYS A 50 -2.55 -30.02 -11.65
N THR A 51 -3.68 -30.33 -11.03
CA THR A 51 -4.13 -29.71 -9.77
C THR A 51 -3.17 -30.03 -8.62
N ILE A 52 -2.75 -31.31 -8.48
CA ILE A 52 -1.76 -31.71 -7.46
C ILE A 52 -0.41 -31.02 -7.70
N SER A 53 0.08 -30.95 -8.94
CA SER A 53 1.33 -30.24 -9.27
C SER A 53 1.22 -28.74 -8.97
N LEU A 54 0.06 -28.12 -9.22
CA LEU A 54 -0.19 -26.72 -8.90
C LEU A 54 -0.21 -26.50 -7.38
N VAL A 55 -0.83 -27.40 -6.63
CA VAL A 55 -0.86 -27.36 -5.16
C VAL A 55 0.53 -27.58 -4.56
N ILE A 56 1.31 -28.52 -5.09
CA ILE A 56 2.70 -28.76 -4.66
C ILE A 56 3.58 -27.54 -4.99
N ALA A 57 3.44 -26.94 -6.17
CA ALA A 57 4.16 -25.72 -6.54
C ALA A 57 3.79 -24.54 -5.62
N LEU A 58 2.49 -24.37 -5.30
CA LEU A 58 2.03 -23.36 -4.34
C LEU A 58 2.59 -23.60 -2.93
N ILE A 59 2.61 -24.85 -2.45
CA ILE A 59 3.18 -25.19 -1.13
C ILE A 59 4.69 -24.95 -1.14
N SER A 60 5.41 -25.25 -2.22
CA SER A 60 6.85 -25.00 -2.34
C SER A 60 7.18 -23.51 -2.31
N CYS A 61 6.41 -22.67 -3.01
CA CYS A 61 6.59 -21.21 -2.97
C CYS A 61 6.33 -20.63 -1.57
N LEU A 62 5.34 -21.17 -0.84
CA LEU A 62 5.02 -20.73 0.53
C LEU A 62 6.12 -21.04 1.55
N THR A 63 6.85 -22.15 1.35
CA THR A 63 7.97 -22.54 2.22
C THR A 63 9.24 -21.72 1.94
N ILE A 64 9.47 -21.31 0.70
CA ILE A 64 10.67 -20.57 0.29
C ILE A 64 10.70 -19.17 0.93
N GLY A 65 9.61 -18.41 0.88
CA GLY A 65 9.57 -17.04 1.43
C GLY A 65 9.71 -17.00 2.97
N ALA A 66 9.03 -17.90 3.67
CA ALA A 66 9.15 -18.02 5.13
C ALA A 66 10.54 -18.54 5.56
N GLN A 67 11.13 -19.46 4.80
CA GLN A 67 12.49 -19.92 4.99
C GLN A 67 13.51 -18.78 4.75
N GLU A 68 13.29 -17.92 3.75
CA GLU A 68 14.17 -16.79 3.46
C GLU A 68 14.17 -15.77 4.61
N PHE A 69 12.99 -15.41 5.16
CA PHE A 69 12.93 -14.54 6.34
C PHE A 69 13.69 -15.13 7.52
N GLN A 70 13.38 -16.39 7.88
CA GLN A 70 14.02 -17.07 9.01
C GLN A 70 15.52 -17.34 8.80
N HIS A 71 16.00 -17.35 7.56
CA HIS A 71 17.42 -17.50 7.28
C HIS A 71 18.21 -16.27 7.72
N TYR A 72 17.73 -15.06 7.37
CA TYR A 72 18.46 -13.82 7.61
C TYR A 72 18.03 -13.07 8.87
N PHE A 73 16.79 -13.24 9.34
CA PHE A 73 16.21 -12.40 10.38
C PHE A 73 15.65 -13.19 11.55
N THR A 74 15.56 -12.51 12.70
CA THR A 74 14.81 -12.95 13.88
C THR A 74 13.44 -12.28 13.90
N ASP A 75 12.53 -12.76 14.78
CA ASP A 75 11.23 -12.10 15.01
C ASP A 75 11.39 -10.89 15.95
N ALA A 76 12.21 -9.92 15.53
CA ALA A 76 12.43 -8.66 16.23
C ALA A 76 12.63 -7.56 15.18
N THR A 77 12.51 -6.30 15.60
CA THR A 77 12.71 -5.11 14.76
C THR A 77 14.05 -4.47 15.08
N LEU A 78 14.82 -4.12 14.06
CA LEU A 78 15.88 -3.13 14.13
C LEU A 78 15.26 -1.79 13.73
N ARG A 79 15.12 -0.87 14.69
CA ARG A 79 14.81 0.52 14.46
C ARG A 79 16.12 1.28 14.26
N ILE A 80 16.19 2.07 13.22
CA ILE A 80 17.35 2.90 12.89
C ILE A 80 16.88 4.34 12.81
N ASP A 81 17.38 5.17 13.70
CA ASP A 81 17.12 6.59 13.73
C ASP A 81 18.18 7.31 12.91
N TYR A 82 17.74 8.20 12.03
CA TYR A 82 18.60 9.03 11.20
C TYR A 82 18.24 10.49 11.32
N THR A 83 19.23 11.34 11.09
CA THR A 83 19.06 12.76 10.82
C THR A 83 19.42 13.03 9.36
N PHE A 84 18.44 13.55 8.59
CA PHE A 84 18.68 14.08 7.26
C PHE A 84 18.89 15.58 7.37
N THR A 85 19.94 16.10 6.78
CA THR A 85 20.26 17.52 6.88
C THR A 85 20.76 18.05 5.54
N GLY A 86 20.62 19.35 5.36
CA GLY A 86 21.13 20.00 4.15
C GLY A 86 20.21 21.09 3.63
N ASN A 87 20.31 21.33 2.34
CA ASN A 87 19.56 22.33 1.60
C ASN A 87 19.39 21.89 0.13
N ALA A 88 18.82 22.74 -0.72
CA ALA A 88 18.59 22.41 -2.14
C ALA A 88 19.87 22.02 -2.93
N LYS A 89 21.07 22.37 -2.45
CA LYS A 89 22.35 22.14 -3.14
C LYS A 89 23.12 20.95 -2.58
N SER A 90 23.04 20.72 -1.26
CA SER A 90 23.84 19.71 -0.57
C SER A 90 23.01 19.04 0.51
N GLN A 91 23.04 17.71 0.54
CA GLN A 91 22.29 16.88 1.47
C GLN A 91 23.21 15.85 2.12
N ALA A 92 22.97 15.55 3.39
CA ALA A 92 23.71 14.55 4.14
C ALA A 92 22.74 13.71 5.00
N ILE A 93 23.12 12.46 5.23
CA ILE A 93 22.43 11.50 6.07
C ILE A 93 23.38 11.12 7.21
N ALA A 94 22.91 11.17 8.44
CA ALA A 94 23.67 10.72 9.61
C ALA A 94 22.87 9.66 10.38
N VAL A 95 23.55 8.57 10.81
CA VAL A 95 23.00 7.63 11.78
C VAL A 95 22.99 8.31 13.14
N ASP A 96 21.87 8.22 13.85
CA ASP A 96 21.76 8.77 15.20
C ASP A 96 21.74 7.65 16.24
N GLU A 97 20.78 6.74 16.19
CA GLU A 97 20.67 5.65 17.17
C GLU A 97 20.18 4.35 16.50
N LEU A 98 20.56 3.21 17.11
CA LEU A 98 20.07 1.90 16.76
C LEU A 98 19.32 1.31 17.96
N CYS A 99 18.08 0.81 17.71
CA CYS A 99 17.29 0.17 18.76
C CYS A 99 16.80 -1.21 18.31
N LYS A 100 16.69 -2.12 19.28
CA LYS A 100 16.04 -3.42 19.11
C LYS A 100 14.69 -3.43 19.80
N ILE A 101 13.63 -3.80 19.06
CA ILE A 101 12.25 -3.92 19.56
C ILE A 101 11.83 -5.41 19.48
N PRO A 102 11.03 -5.95 20.45
CA PRO A 102 10.83 -7.38 20.63
C PRO A 102 10.21 -8.14 19.47
N ARG A 103 9.40 -7.52 18.60
CA ARG A 103 8.68 -8.19 17.52
C ARG A 103 8.81 -7.44 16.20
N TRP A 104 8.69 -8.18 15.10
CA TRP A 104 8.59 -7.65 13.76
C TRP A 104 7.16 -7.75 13.23
N TYR A 105 6.58 -6.62 12.86
CA TYR A 105 5.20 -6.50 12.38
C TYR A 105 5.09 -6.17 10.89
N GLY A 106 6.21 -5.95 10.20
CA GLY A 106 6.25 -5.67 8.77
C GLY A 106 6.29 -6.93 7.90
N LYS A 107 6.48 -6.73 6.61
CA LYS A 107 6.46 -7.80 5.61
C LYS A 107 7.49 -8.90 5.90
N ARG A 108 7.07 -10.17 5.68
CA ARG A 108 7.90 -11.38 5.85
C ARG A 108 8.14 -12.12 4.54
N GLN A 109 7.53 -11.66 3.46
CA GLN A 109 7.68 -12.18 2.10
C GLN A 109 8.01 -11.02 1.17
N ARG A 110 8.46 -11.30 -0.06
CA ARG A 110 8.86 -10.27 -1.03
C ARG A 110 9.83 -9.25 -0.44
N LEU A 111 10.77 -9.74 0.40
CA LEU A 111 11.61 -8.89 1.25
C LEU A 111 12.39 -7.84 0.45
N ALA A 112 12.90 -8.22 -0.73
CA ALA A 112 13.71 -7.35 -1.59
C ALA A 112 12.88 -6.58 -2.65
N GLU A 113 11.56 -6.76 -2.70
CA GLU A 113 10.68 -6.12 -3.67
C GLU A 113 10.13 -4.79 -3.14
N LEU A 114 9.88 -3.85 -4.06
CA LEU A 114 9.26 -2.56 -3.80
C LEU A 114 7.91 -2.49 -4.53
N PRO A 115 6.79 -2.32 -3.84
CA PRO A 115 5.48 -2.15 -4.47
C PRO A 115 5.30 -0.75 -5.06
N VAL A 116 5.97 0.26 -4.48
CA VAL A 116 5.97 1.67 -4.88
C VAL A 116 7.39 2.20 -4.72
N GLU A 117 7.82 3.13 -5.58
CA GLU A 117 9.22 3.56 -5.63
C GLU A 117 9.58 4.61 -4.55
N GLY A 118 8.71 5.58 -4.28
CA GLY A 118 8.96 6.68 -3.32
C GLY A 118 10.09 7.64 -3.71
N ASN A 119 10.38 8.59 -2.81
CA ASN A 119 11.49 9.53 -2.97
C ASN A 119 12.80 9.04 -2.34
N GLY A 120 12.76 7.96 -1.59
CA GLY A 120 13.94 7.35 -0.99
C GLY A 120 13.80 5.84 -0.87
N GLN A 121 14.92 5.18 -0.68
CA GLN A 121 14.98 3.73 -0.49
C GLN A 121 15.92 3.37 0.63
N ILE A 122 15.51 2.39 1.44
CA ILE A 122 16.38 1.67 2.36
C ILE A 122 16.62 0.28 1.79
N THR A 123 17.89 -0.09 1.66
CA THR A 123 18.33 -1.40 1.15
C THR A 123 19.21 -2.07 2.17
N VAL A 124 18.86 -3.27 2.59
CA VAL A 124 19.64 -4.10 3.52
C VAL A 124 20.29 -5.24 2.75
N ARG A 125 21.60 -5.40 2.92
CA ARG A 125 22.40 -6.48 2.33
C ARG A 125 22.98 -7.35 3.42
N ASP A 126 23.05 -8.65 3.18
CA ASP A 126 23.90 -9.52 3.95
C ASP A 126 25.37 -9.12 3.74
N HIS A 127 26.10 -8.80 4.79
CA HIS A 127 27.46 -8.25 4.72
C HIS A 127 28.44 -9.18 3.99
N ARG A 128 28.30 -10.49 4.20
CA ARG A 128 29.22 -11.47 3.62
C ARG A 128 28.98 -11.71 2.13
N SER A 129 27.71 -11.92 1.74
CA SER A 129 27.35 -12.28 0.38
C SER A 129 27.00 -11.07 -0.50
N GLN A 130 26.79 -9.90 0.08
CA GLN A 130 26.30 -8.67 -0.56
C GLN A 130 24.92 -8.83 -1.24
N ARG A 131 24.23 -9.93 -0.94
CA ARG A 131 22.87 -10.16 -1.43
C ARG A 131 21.90 -9.17 -0.77
N VAL A 132 21.02 -8.59 -1.56
CA VAL A 132 19.90 -7.80 -1.02
C VAL A 132 18.92 -8.74 -0.32
N ILE A 133 18.71 -8.53 0.98
CA ILE A 133 17.87 -9.36 1.84
C ILE A 133 16.63 -8.64 2.35
N TYR A 134 16.59 -7.29 2.28
CA TYR A 134 15.41 -6.48 2.55
C TYR A 134 15.51 -5.15 1.80
N ARG A 135 14.35 -4.62 1.41
CA ARG A 135 14.23 -3.31 0.79
C ARG A 135 12.89 -2.68 1.14
N ASN A 136 12.88 -1.37 1.37
CA ASN A 136 11.65 -0.59 1.44
C ASN A 136 11.86 0.78 0.81
N SER A 137 10.77 1.42 0.40
CA SER A 137 10.75 2.79 -0.11
C SER A 137 10.06 3.71 0.87
N PHE A 138 10.32 5.00 0.77
CA PHE A 138 9.74 6.01 1.64
C PHE A 138 9.72 7.39 0.99
N SER A 139 8.98 8.31 1.60
CA SER A 139 9.11 9.75 1.41
C SER A 139 9.37 10.42 2.75
N THR A 140 9.82 11.68 2.75
CA THR A 140 10.11 12.42 3.98
C THR A 140 9.75 13.90 3.85
N LEU A 141 9.43 14.53 4.99
CA LEU A 141 9.26 15.99 5.05
C LEU A 141 10.52 16.75 4.63
N PHE A 142 11.72 16.17 4.88
CA PHE A 142 12.96 16.78 4.42
C PHE A 142 12.99 16.95 2.90
N GLN A 143 12.64 15.89 2.15
CA GLN A 143 12.65 15.91 0.69
C GLN A 143 11.55 16.81 0.13
N GLU A 144 10.40 16.89 0.78
CA GLU A 144 9.35 17.83 0.43
C GLU A 144 9.78 19.26 0.65
N TRP A 145 10.37 19.56 1.84
CA TRP A 145 10.89 20.89 2.15
C TRP A 145 11.94 21.39 1.14
N LEU A 146 12.74 20.49 0.56
CA LEU A 146 13.71 20.85 -0.48
C LEU A 146 13.07 21.45 -1.75
N SER A 147 11.77 21.31 -1.95
CA SER A 147 11.02 21.90 -3.06
C SER A 147 10.63 23.35 -2.80
N TYR A 148 10.73 23.83 -1.56
CA TYR A 148 10.37 25.20 -1.18
C TYR A 148 11.56 26.17 -1.31
N ASP A 149 11.25 27.45 -1.50
CA ASP A 149 12.27 28.50 -1.67
C ASP A 149 13.19 28.66 -0.46
N GLU A 150 12.71 28.39 0.74
CA GLU A 150 13.52 28.41 1.96
C GLU A 150 14.74 27.49 1.86
N ALA A 151 14.60 26.33 1.23
CA ALA A 151 15.71 25.39 1.07
C ALA A 151 16.85 25.89 0.17
N LYS A 152 16.61 26.94 -0.63
CA LYS A 152 17.65 27.57 -1.46
C LYS A 152 18.65 28.41 -0.64
N THR A 153 18.22 28.89 0.54
CA THR A 153 18.96 29.82 1.38
C THR A 153 19.26 29.32 2.78
N SER A 154 18.50 28.34 3.27
CA SER A 154 18.61 27.80 4.63
C SER A 154 19.05 26.34 4.61
N THR A 155 19.70 25.90 5.71
CA THR A 155 20.01 24.49 5.98
C THR A 155 19.20 24.04 7.18
N LYS A 156 18.49 22.91 7.05
CA LYS A 156 17.70 22.32 8.15
C LYS A 156 18.05 20.85 8.38
N ALA A 157 17.66 20.34 9.54
CA ALA A 157 17.79 18.94 9.92
C ALA A 157 16.41 18.38 10.28
N PHE A 158 16.16 17.14 9.86
CA PHE A 158 14.91 16.42 10.08
C PHE A 158 15.18 15.03 10.63
N GLN A 159 14.46 14.65 11.68
CA GLN A 159 14.49 13.30 12.18
C GLN A 159 13.78 12.35 11.20
N ASN A 160 14.34 11.14 11.03
CA ASN A 160 13.70 10.06 10.28
C ASN A 160 13.95 8.75 11.01
N VAL A 161 12.97 7.87 11.00
CA VAL A 161 13.04 6.56 11.66
C VAL A 161 12.62 5.49 10.66
N PHE A 162 13.44 4.45 10.54
CA PHE A 162 13.14 3.32 9.69
C PHE A 162 13.17 2.01 10.48
N LEU A 163 12.21 1.15 10.16
CA LEU A 163 12.09 -0.18 10.73
C LEU A 163 12.49 -1.22 9.69
N VAL A 164 13.40 -2.11 10.07
CA VAL A 164 13.76 -3.28 9.28
C VAL A 164 13.75 -4.51 10.21
N PRO A 165 13.57 -5.74 9.67
CA PRO A 165 13.63 -6.92 10.52
C PRO A 165 15.04 -7.06 11.13
N TYR A 166 15.12 -7.52 12.39
CA TYR A 166 16.37 -7.61 13.13
C TYR A 166 17.24 -8.74 12.57
N PRO A 167 18.47 -8.45 12.11
CA PRO A 167 19.32 -9.43 11.45
C PRO A 167 19.90 -10.47 12.41
N LYS A 168 20.23 -11.66 11.90
CA LYS A 168 20.98 -12.70 12.62
C LYS A 168 22.47 -12.49 12.54
N ASP A 169 22.94 -12.03 11.39
CA ASP A 169 24.34 -11.76 11.09
C ASP A 169 24.54 -10.28 10.72
N THR A 170 25.80 -9.87 10.56
CA THR A 170 26.16 -8.51 10.16
C THR A 170 25.54 -8.15 8.80
N ILE A 171 24.99 -6.96 8.71
CA ILE A 171 24.36 -6.39 7.52
C ILE A 171 24.96 -5.06 7.13
N ASP A 172 24.84 -4.71 5.85
CA ASP A 172 25.06 -3.35 5.35
C ASP A 172 23.71 -2.71 5.03
N VAL A 173 23.47 -1.53 5.58
CA VAL A 173 22.26 -0.74 5.36
C VAL A 173 22.63 0.45 4.51
N THR A 174 21.98 0.57 3.35
CA THR A 174 22.13 1.71 2.43
C THR A 174 20.84 2.51 2.38
N LEU A 175 20.93 3.82 2.59
CA LEU A 175 19.86 4.77 2.32
C LEU A 175 20.23 5.63 1.11
N ASP A 176 19.27 5.77 0.19
CA ASP A 176 19.35 6.66 -0.96
C ASP A 176 18.22 7.69 -0.88
N LEU A 177 18.56 8.98 -0.97
CA LEU A 177 17.62 10.08 -1.12
C LEU A 177 17.59 10.52 -2.58
N LYS A 178 16.41 10.59 -3.17
CA LYS A 178 16.19 10.99 -4.57
C LYS A 178 15.44 12.31 -4.63
N ASN A 179 15.77 13.13 -5.60
CA ASN A 179 15.01 14.34 -5.92
C ASN A 179 13.75 13.99 -6.77
N ASN A 180 12.95 15.00 -7.10
CA ASN A 180 11.78 14.88 -7.96
C ASN A 180 12.10 14.47 -9.42
N ARG A 181 13.38 14.50 -9.81
CA ARG A 181 13.90 13.95 -11.08
C ARG A 181 14.43 12.53 -10.93
N ARG A 182 14.17 11.87 -9.78
CA ARG A 182 14.60 10.50 -9.46
C ARG A 182 16.13 10.33 -9.44
N GLN A 183 16.88 11.40 -9.39
CA GLN A 183 18.34 11.39 -9.25
C GLN A 183 18.71 11.23 -7.78
N THR A 184 19.66 10.36 -7.48
CA THR A 184 20.19 10.20 -6.12
C THR A 184 21.00 11.43 -5.73
N MET A 185 20.58 12.09 -4.65
CA MET A 185 21.17 13.33 -4.15
C MET A 185 22.08 13.07 -2.94
N ALA A 186 21.78 12.05 -2.16
CA ALA A 186 22.61 11.61 -1.04
C ALA A 186 22.49 10.10 -0.87
N THR A 187 23.58 9.47 -0.50
CA THR A 187 23.66 8.05 -0.16
C THR A 187 24.48 7.88 1.11
N LEU A 188 23.98 7.06 2.03
CA LEU A 188 24.75 6.58 3.17
C LEU A 188 24.72 5.06 3.20
N THR A 189 25.86 4.42 3.33
CA THR A 189 25.97 3.01 3.67
C THR A 189 26.70 2.85 4.99
N HIS A 190 26.11 2.08 5.91
CA HIS A 190 26.77 1.74 7.18
C HIS A 190 26.52 0.27 7.54
N THR A 191 27.44 -0.28 8.31
CA THR A 191 27.37 -1.68 8.75
C THR A 191 26.73 -1.77 10.14
N VAL A 192 25.87 -2.77 10.34
CA VAL A 192 25.24 -3.07 11.62
C VAL A 192 25.56 -4.51 12.02
N ALA A 193 26.26 -4.68 13.13
CA ALA A 193 26.50 -5.97 13.75
C ALA A 193 25.43 -6.23 14.83
N PRO A 194 24.65 -7.34 14.78
CA PRO A 194 23.56 -7.57 15.74
C PRO A 194 24.04 -7.77 17.19
N ALA A 195 25.32 -8.02 17.39
CA ALA A 195 25.95 -8.14 18.71
C ALA A 195 26.51 -6.81 19.25
N ASP A 196 26.34 -5.70 18.54
CA ASP A 196 26.82 -4.39 18.98
C ASP A 196 26.12 -4.00 20.29
N ILE A 197 26.94 -3.72 21.31
CA ILE A 197 26.46 -3.35 22.65
C ILE A 197 25.75 -1.99 22.71
N LEU A 198 25.94 -1.15 21.69
CA LEU A 198 25.30 0.14 21.59
C LEU A 198 23.88 0.07 21.00
N ILE A 199 23.44 -1.08 20.52
CA ILE A 199 22.04 -1.28 20.11
C ILE A 199 21.16 -1.32 21.37
N ARG A 200 20.43 -0.23 21.62
CA ARG A 200 19.56 -0.08 22.78
C ARG A 200 18.32 -0.99 22.67
N ARG A 201 17.96 -1.70 23.74
CA ARG A 201 16.73 -2.51 23.78
C ARG A 201 15.59 -1.67 24.35
N ILE A 202 14.51 -1.55 23.58
CA ILE A 202 13.31 -0.78 23.95
C ILE A 202 12.03 -1.59 23.67
N GLY A 203 10.91 -1.18 24.28
CA GLY A 203 9.62 -1.84 24.08
C GLY A 203 9.46 -3.20 24.76
N GLU A 204 10.39 -3.61 25.64
CA GLU A 204 10.27 -4.81 26.48
C GLU A 204 9.56 -4.49 27.81
N LYS A 205 9.71 -3.25 28.27
CA LYS A 205 9.14 -2.72 29.51
C LYS A 205 8.53 -1.35 29.23
N ALA A 206 7.61 -0.94 30.09
CA ALA A 206 6.94 0.36 29.98
C ALA A 206 6.34 0.61 28.58
N VAL A 207 5.74 -0.42 27.97
CA VAL A 207 5.03 -0.29 26.69
C VAL A 207 3.85 0.65 26.89
N THR A 208 3.68 1.61 26.01
CA THR A 208 2.55 2.53 26.03
C THR A 208 1.24 1.75 26.04
N PRO A 209 0.30 2.06 26.91
CA PRO A 209 -1.01 1.42 26.93
C PRO A 209 -1.68 1.54 25.55
N TYR A 210 -2.22 0.44 25.06
CA TYR A 210 -2.95 0.43 23.80
C TYR A 210 -4.19 -0.47 23.87
N GLU A 211 -5.14 -0.20 22.99
CA GLU A 211 -6.38 -0.97 22.85
C GLU A 211 -6.46 -1.58 21.44
N THR A 212 -6.80 -2.86 21.34
CA THR A 212 -7.02 -3.50 20.03
C THR A 212 -8.43 -3.17 19.54
N LEU A 213 -8.54 -2.45 18.44
CA LEU A 213 -9.81 -2.06 17.83
C LEU A 213 -10.29 -3.10 16.82
N GLN A 214 -9.37 -3.75 16.11
CA GLN A 214 -9.67 -4.78 15.15
C GLN A 214 -8.53 -5.80 15.04
N GLN A 215 -8.89 -7.06 14.88
CA GLN A 215 -7.96 -8.16 14.64
C GLN A 215 -8.17 -8.75 13.25
N ALA A 216 -7.08 -8.98 12.53
CA ALA A 216 -7.11 -9.64 11.23
C ALA A 216 -7.51 -11.12 11.35
N ALA A 217 -8.07 -11.67 10.28
CA ALA A 217 -8.39 -13.09 10.21
C ALA A 217 -7.13 -13.97 10.19
N ASP A 218 -6.05 -13.52 9.55
CA ASP A 218 -4.72 -14.15 9.58
C ASP A 218 -3.72 -13.15 10.18
N THR A 219 -3.35 -13.37 11.44
CA THR A 219 -2.41 -12.51 12.17
C THR A 219 -0.95 -12.67 11.76
N THR A 220 -0.65 -13.64 10.90
CA THR A 220 0.71 -13.87 10.37
C THR A 220 0.96 -13.11 9.06
N ARG A 221 -0.11 -12.67 8.39
CA ARG A 221 -0.11 -11.99 7.09
C ARG A 221 -1.17 -10.92 7.07
N CYS A 222 -0.98 -9.90 7.85
CA CYS A 222 -1.88 -8.77 7.94
C CYS A 222 -1.09 -7.48 7.96
N ILE A 223 -1.78 -6.40 7.70
CA ILE A 223 -1.24 -5.04 7.79
C ILE A 223 -1.55 -4.52 9.19
N HIS A 224 -0.53 -4.02 9.88
CA HIS A 224 -0.67 -3.48 11.22
C HIS A 224 -0.75 -1.95 11.17
N ILE A 225 -1.87 -1.38 11.63
CA ILE A 225 -2.08 0.06 11.74
C ILE A 225 -2.15 0.43 13.22
N ALA A 226 -1.36 1.42 13.62
CA ALA A 226 -1.49 2.06 14.92
C ALA A 226 -2.09 3.46 14.76
N TYR A 227 -3.23 3.71 15.41
CA TYR A 227 -3.67 5.06 15.72
C TYR A 227 -2.91 5.55 16.96
N VAL A 228 -2.37 6.77 16.90
CA VAL A 228 -1.59 7.36 17.99
C VAL A 228 -2.24 8.65 18.44
N ALA A 229 -2.42 8.81 19.75
CA ALA A 229 -3.01 10.03 20.33
C ALA A 229 -2.00 11.19 20.26
N GLU A 230 -2.48 12.37 19.85
CA GLU A 230 -1.73 13.61 19.88
C GLU A 230 -2.61 14.75 20.37
N GLY A 231 -2.15 15.44 21.42
CA GLY A 231 -2.91 16.52 22.05
C GLY A 231 -4.11 16.04 22.88
N TYR A 232 -4.15 14.77 23.25
CA TYR A 232 -5.13 14.24 24.21
C TYR A 232 -4.46 14.07 25.58
N THR A 233 -5.03 14.68 26.61
CA THR A 233 -4.63 14.45 28.00
C THR A 233 -5.15 13.09 28.49
N GLU A 234 -4.69 12.64 29.66
CA GLU A 234 -5.15 11.39 30.29
C GLU A 234 -6.68 11.32 30.41
N SER A 235 -7.32 12.43 30.80
CA SER A 235 -8.78 12.52 30.92
C SER A 235 -9.53 12.48 29.59
N GLU A 236 -8.86 12.76 28.47
CA GLU A 236 -9.43 12.77 27.11
C GLU A 236 -9.21 11.45 26.37
N MET A 237 -8.53 10.46 26.96
CA MET A 237 -8.30 9.16 26.32
C MET A 237 -9.59 8.42 25.88
N PRO A 238 -10.73 8.50 26.61
CA PRO A 238 -11.99 7.95 26.09
C PRO A 238 -12.43 8.60 24.76
N VAL A 239 -12.26 9.92 24.62
CA VAL A 239 -12.57 10.67 23.38
C VAL A 239 -11.65 10.19 22.24
N PHE A 240 -10.34 10.07 22.50
CA PHE A 240 -9.39 9.53 21.54
C PHE A 240 -9.80 8.14 21.01
N ILE A 241 -10.24 7.24 21.89
CA ILE A 241 -10.69 5.90 21.48
C ILE A 241 -11.92 5.96 20.57
N ASP A 242 -12.86 6.86 20.83
CA ASP A 242 -14.03 7.05 19.97
C ASP A 242 -13.67 7.70 18.63
N ASP A 243 -12.70 8.60 18.62
CA ASP A 243 -12.13 9.17 17.39
C ASP A 243 -11.40 8.08 16.56
N CYS A 244 -10.65 7.17 17.20
CA CYS A 244 -10.05 6.02 16.54
C CYS A 244 -11.10 5.12 15.89
N ARG A 245 -12.20 4.82 16.57
CA ARG A 245 -13.30 4.03 15.99
C ARG A 245 -13.94 4.76 14.81
N THR A 246 -14.11 6.06 14.90
CA THR A 246 -14.63 6.90 13.81
C THR A 246 -13.72 6.88 12.60
N ALA A 247 -12.41 7.02 12.78
CA ALA A 247 -11.41 6.95 11.72
C ALA A 247 -11.37 5.56 11.06
N MET A 248 -11.40 4.51 11.88
CA MET A 248 -11.41 3.12 11.40
C MET A 248 -12.65 2.84 10.54
N GLU A 249 -13.85 3.21 10.99
CA GLU A 249 -15.06 3.00 10.20
C GLU A 249 -15.10 3.89 8.95
N ALA A 250 -14.53 5.09 8.99
CA ALA A 250 -14.36 5.94 7.81
C ALA A 250 -13.45 5.28 6.77
N LEU A 251 -12.34 4.67 7.18
CA LEU A 251 -11.43 3.94 6.30
C LEU A 251 -12.16 2.74 5.65
N PHE A 252 -12.84 1.92 6.45
CA PHE A 252 -13.54 0.74 5.95
C PHE A 252 -14.90 1.02 5.28
N ALA A 253 -15.31 2.27 5.19
CA ALA A 253 -16.40 2.67 4.30
C ALA A 253 -15.97 2.74 2.82
N HIS A 254 -14.66 2.84 2.53
CA HIS A 254 -14.11 2.99 1.17
C HIS A 254 -13.60 1.66 0.60
N GLU A 255 -13.90 1.38 -0.68
CA GLU A 255 -13.23 0.29 -1.40
C GLU A 255 -11.79 0.71 -1.77
N PRO A 256 -10.82 -0.21 -1.73
CA PRO A 256 -10.92 -1.65 -1.45
C PRO A 256 -10.76 -2.04 0.03
N PHE A 257 -10.57 -1.08 0.93
CA PHE A 257 -10.42 -1.35 2.37
C PHE A 257 -11.62 -2.10 2.94
N LYS A 258 -12.84 -1.74 2.49
CA LYS A 258 -14.10 -2.36 2.92
C LYS A 258 -14.13 -3.87 2.64
N SER A 259 -13.89 -4.27 1.40
CA SER A 259 -13.90 -5.68 1.00
C SER A 259 -12.72 -6.48 1.56
N MET A 260 -11.62 -5.80 1.92
CA MET A 260 -10.38 -6.39 2.45
C MET A 260 -10.18 -6.14 3.95
N ARG A 261 -11.21 -5.72 4.67
CA ARG A 261 -11.15 -5.34 6.10
C ARG A 261 -10.49 -6.42 6.98
N SER A 262 -10.76 -7.70 6.72
CA SER A 262 -10.21 -8.82 7.48
C SER A 262 -8.69 -8.99 7.38
N ARG A 263 -8.00 -8.22 6.54
CA ARG A 263 -6.55 -8.23 6.36
C ARG A 263 -5.80 -7.23 7.26
N PHE A 264 -6.51 -6.51 8.14
CA PHE A 264 -5.95 -5.44 8.97
C PHE A 264 -6.04 -5.75 10.44
N ASN A 265 -4.94 -5.55 11.15
CA ASN A 265 -4.88 -5.37 12.60
C ASN A 265 -4.83 -3.89 12.92
N ILE A 266 -5.66 -3.43 13.87
CA ILE A 266 -5.70 -2.01 14.26
C ILE A 266 -5.63 -1.89 15.76
N VAL A 267 -4.72 -1.05 16.25
CA VAL A 267 -4.56 -0.68 17.65
C VAL A 267 -4.67 0.82 17.83
N ALA A 268 -5.15 1.25 19.00
CA ALA A 268 -5.16 2.63 19.45
C ALA A 268 -4.12 2.78 20.57
N VAL A 269 -3.06 3.55 20.34
CA VAL A 269 -1.93 3.75 21.26
C VAL A 269 -2.14 5.06 22.02
N LYS A 270 -2.22 4.98 23.34
CA LYS A 270 -2.60 6.07 24.26
C LYS A 270 -1.39 6.93 24.63
N ALA A 271 -0.79 7.63 23.66
CA ALA A 271 0.29 8.59 23.90
C ALA A 271 -0.28 9.84 24.57
N THR A 272 -0.10 9.96 25.88
CA THR A 272 -0.73 11.01 26.68
C THR A 272 0.04 12.31 26.57
N SER A 273 -0.64 13.40 26.20
CA SER A 273 -0.11 14.76 26.17
C SER A 273 -0.29 15.47 27.51
N GLU A 274 0.62 16.38 27.85
CA GLU A 274 0.47 17.22 29.04
C GLU A 274 -0.60 18.31 28.83
N GLU A 275 -0.71 18.81 27.59
CA GLU A 275 -1.68 19.82 27.19
C GLU A 275 -2.63 19.32 26.11
N SER A 276 -3.89 19.70 26.21
CA SER A 276 -4.92 19.43 25.20
C SER A 276 -4.74 20.31 23.96
N GLY A 277 -4.91 19.73 22.78
CA GLY A 277 -4.82 20.43 21.49
C GLY A 277 -3.47 20.29 20.80
N THR A 278 -3.13 21.22 19.91
CA THR A 278 -1.88 21.22 19.15
C THR A 278 -1.33 22.63 19.01
N SER A 279 -0.08 22.77 18.63
CA SER A 279 0.57 24.07 18.42
C SER A 279 0.06 24.74 17.13
N GLU A 280 -0.18 26.06 17.20
CA GLU A 280 -0.60 26.93 16.11
C GLU A 280 0.35 28.13 16.02
N PRO A 281 1.55 27.96 15.47
CA PRO A 281 2.60 29.01 15.43
C PRO A 281 2.13 30.32 14.81
N GLY A 282 1.30 30.26 13.75
CA GLY A 282 0.72 31.46 13.12
C GLY A 282 -0.15 32.31 14.07
N ARG A 283 -0.60 31.73 15.18
CA ARG A 283 -1.36 32.41 16.26
C ARG A 283 -0.54 32.63 17.53
N GLY A 284 0.74 32.26 17.52
CA GLY A 284 1.61 32.32 18.69
C GLY A 284 1.27 31.29 19.78
N ILE A 285 0.53 30.23 19.45
CA ILE A 285 0.14 29.18 20.38
C ILE A 285 1.10 28.02 20.29
N TRP A 286 1.72 27.68 21.42
CA TRP A 286 2.61 26.52 21.56
C TRP A 286 2.08 25.62 22.66
N LYS A 287 2.05 24.32 22.41
CA LYS A 287 1.51 23.29 23.29
C LYS A 287 2.56 22.22 23.57
N ASN A 288 2.60 21.73 24.81
CA ASN A 288 3.39 20.58 25.20
C ASN A 288 2.57 19.30 25.03
N THR A 289 2.70 18.72 23.83
CA THR A 289 1.96 17.52 23.44
C THR A 289 2.90 16.34 23.23
N ALA A 290 2.35 15.12 23.18
CA ALA A 290 3.12 13.87 23.09
C ALA A 290 4.08 13.81 21.88
N LEU A 291 3.67 14.39 20.76
CA LEU A 291 4.40 14.36 19.50
C LEU A 291 4.81 15.75 19.00
N HIS A 292 4.54 16.78 19.80
CA HIS A 292 4.88 18.18 19.44
C HIS A 292 4.38 18.60 18.04
N SER A 293 3.20 18.13 17.66
CA SER A 293 2.62 18.47 16.36
C SER A 293 2.28 19.94 16.25
N ASN A 294 2.39 20.50 15.04
CA ASN A 294 2.07 21.90 14.79
C ASN A 294 1.46 22.11 13.40
N PHE A 295 0.60 23.11 13.33
CA PHE A 295 0.21 23.74 12.07
C PHE A 295 1.35 24.63 11.54
N ASN A 296 1.11 25.25 10.40
CA ASN A 296 2.07 26.14 9.72
C ASN A 296 3.39 25.47 9.31
N THR A 297 3.39 24.14 9.12
CA THR A 297 4.52 23.46 8.48
C THR A 297 4.75 24.06 7.10
N PHE A 298 5.98 24.44 6.81
CA PHE A 298 6.38 25.17 5.59
C PHE A 298 5.53 26.42 5.31
N TYR A 299 5.08 27.10 6.39
CA TYR A 299 4.25 28.30 6.38
C TYR A 299 2.84 28.11 5.80
N SER A 300 2.38 26.88 5.62
CA SER A 300 1.01 26.57 5.19
C SER A 300 0.08 26.42 6.39
N ASP A 301 -0.99 27.23 6.45
CA ASP A 301 -1.96 27.24 7.56
C ASP A 301 -2.69 25.90 7.76
N ARG A 302 -2.73 25.07 6.74
CA ARG A 302 -3.41 23.77 6.76
C ARG A 302 -2.48 22.59 6.99
N TYR A 303 -1.17 22.80 6.84
CA TYR A 303 -0.22 21.70 6.90
C TYR A 303 0.11 21.38 8.35
N LEU A 304 -0.49 20.30 8.82
CA LEU A 304 -0.33 19.77 10.17
C LEU A 304 0.64 18.60 10.13
N THR A 305 1.77 18.69 10.83
CA THR A 305 2.79 17.64 10.88
C THR A 305 3.46 17.56 12.24
N THR A 306 4.34 16.57 12.42
CA THR A 306 5.37 16.57 13.47
C THR A 306 6.75 16.36 12.88
N LEU A 307 7.76 16.99 13.46
CA LEU A 307 9.18 16.76 13.16
C LEU A 307 9.84 15.82 14.19
N HIS A 308 9.09 15.35 15.19
CA HIS A 308 9.56 14.55 16.32
C HIS A 308 9.31 13.05 16.07
N LEU A 309 9.89 12.50 15.00
CA LEU A 309 9.67 11.11 14.61
C LEU A 309 10.27 10.11 15.61
N LYS A 310 11.31 10.50 16.34
CA LYS A 310 11.89 9.66 17.40
C LYS A 310 10.90 9.49 18.55
N ASP A 311 10.27 10.57 19.00
CA ASP A 311 9.26 10.55 20.07
C ASP A 311 8.05 9.73 19.62
N LEU A 312 7.59 9.87 18.37
CA LEU A 312 6.52 9.06 17.80
C LEU A 312 6.84 7.55 17.88
N HIS A 313 8.04 7.15 17.48
CA HIS A 313 8.44 5.76 17.51
C HIS A 313 8.81 5.26 18.92
N ASP A 314 9.15 6.15 19.85
CA ASP A 314 9.32 5.80 21.27
C ASP A 314 7.97 5.46 21.93
N TRP A 315 6.92 6.24 21.67
CA TRP A 315 5.55 5.92 22.08
C TRP A 315 5.03 4.60 21.51
N LEU A 316 5.46 4.23 20.29
CA LEU A 316 5.07 3.01 19.61
C LEU A 316 5.90 1.78 19.99
N ALA A 317 7.01 1.96 20.71
CA ALA A 317 7.93 0.86 21.00
C ALA A 317 7.25 -0.27 21.79
N GLY A 318 7.24 -1.49 21.23
CA GLY A 318 6.60 -2.67 21.81
C GLY A 318 5.12 -2.86 21.46
N THR A 319 4.49 -1.90 20.78
CA THR A 319 3.11 -2.03 20.24
C THR A 319 3.12 -2.69 18.86
N PRO A 320 2.01 -3.30 18.40
CA PRO A 320 1.93 -3.90 17.06
C PRO A 320 1.66 -2.82 16.00
N TYR A 321 2.68 -2.35 15.28
CA TYR A 321 2.54 -1.35 14.22
C TYR A 321 3.48 -1.57 13.03
N GLU A 322 3.04 -1.12 11.88
CA GLU A 322 3.78 -1.00 10.63
C GLU A 322 3.44 0.34 9.96
N HIS A 323 2.14 0.68 9.90
CA HIS A 323 1.64 1.97 9.43
C HIS A 323 1.09 2.79 10.58
N ILE A 324 1.30 4.10 10.54
CA ILE A 324 1.02 5.02 11.64
C ILE A 324 0.02 6.08 11.19
N ILE A 325 -1.04 6.25 11.96
CA ILE A 325 -2.04 7.31 11.81
C ILE A 325 -2.11 8.09 13.12
N VAL A 326 -1.64 9.32 13.10
CA VAL A 326 -1.71 10.20 14.27
C VAL A 326 -3.03 10.98 14.25
N LEU A 327 -3.83 10.84 15.30
CA LEU A 327 -5.07 11.58 15.48
C LEU A 327 -4.83 12.75 16.40
N VAL A 328 -5.06 13.96 15.89
CA VAL A 328 -4.74 15.22 16.56
C VAL A 328 -6.01 15.87 17.11
N ASN A 329 -6.03 16.11 18.42
CA ASN A 329 -7.14 16.73 19.14
C ASN A 329 -7.29 18.21 18.75
N THR A 330 -7.93 18.50 17.64
CA THR A 330 -8.13 19.87 17.16
C THR A 330 -9.36 20.01 16.27
N ASN A 331 -10.01 21.19 16.34
CA ASN A 331 -11.09 21.59 15.45
C ASN A 331 -10.60 22.25 14.15
N ASN A 332 -9.31 22.60 14.06
CA ASN A 332 -8.78 23.28 12.89
C ASN A 332 -8.56 22.28 11.75
N TYR A 333 -8.88 22.71 10.54
CA TYR A 333 -8.69 21.90 9.34
C TYR A 333 -7.19 21.69 9.05
N GLY A 334 -6.78 20.45 8.96
CA GLY A 334 -5.41 20.10 8.56
C GLY A 334 -5.15 18.61 8.55
N GLY A 335 -4.12 18.23 7.83
CA GLY A 335 -3.61 16.88 7.72
C GLY A 335 -2.31 16.87 6.94
N GLY A 336 -1.71 15.71 6.81
CA GLY A 336 -0.52 15.44 6.01
C GLY A 336 -0.19 13.95 6.01
N GLY A 337 0.18 13.38 4.86
CA GLY A 337 0.49 11.97 4.72
C GLY A 337 1.81 11.74 3.98
N ILE A 338 2.70 10.92 4.54
CA ILE A 338 4.06 10.69 4.04
C ILE A 338 4.29 9.19 3.87
N LEU A 339 4.61 8.77 2.65
CA LEU A 339 4.75 7.36 2.28
C LEU A 339 5.67 6.59 3.22
N ASN A 340 5.15 5.48 3.80
CA ASN A 340 5.87 4.59 4.72
C ASN A 340 6.57 5.30 5.89
N SER A 341 6.01 6.45 6.31
CA SER A 341 6.42 7.17 7.50
C SER A 341 5.23 7.30 8.46
N TYR A 342 4.37 8.27 8.25
CA TYR A 342 3.16 8.47 9.06
C TYR A 342 2.15 9.33 8.31
N ASN A 343 0.93 9.41 8.82
CA ASN A 343 0.02 10.50 8.51
C ASN A 343 -0.58 11.09 9.78
N LEU A 344 -0.89 12.39 9.73
CA LEU A 344 -1.65 13.10 10.75
C LEU A 344 -2.99 13.56 10.20
N SER A 345 -4.01 13.60 11.08
CA SER A 345 -5.32 14.16 10.76
C SER A 345 -5.95 14.78 11.99
N MET A 346 -6.55 15.97 11.82
CA MET A 346 -7.43 16.57 12.84
C MET A 346 -8.65 15.68 13.09
N THR A 347 -9.20 15.67 14.33
CA THR A 347 -10.32 14.79 14.71
C THR A 347 -11.68 15.49 14.86
N HIS A 348 -11.71 16.74 15.30
CA HIS A 348 -12.94 17.42 15.65
C HIS A 348 -13.47 18.42 14.59
N HIS A 349 -12.90 18.37 13.40
CA HIS A 349 -13.39 19.14 12.25
C HIS A 349 -14.43 18.32 11.45
N PRO A 350 -15.47 18.94 10.83
CA PRO A 350 -16.46 18.21 10.02
C PRO A 350 -15.87 17.39 8.88
N ALA A 351 -14.70 17.76 8.35
CA ALA A 351 -13.97 17.03 7.31
C ALA A 351 -13.03 15.93 7.86
N PHE A 352 -13.10 15.55 9.13
CA PHE A 352 -12.23 14.52 9.71
C PHE A 352 -12.25 13.22 8.91
N LYS A 353 -13.44 12.66 8.70
CA LYS A 353 -13.61 11.37 8.01
C LYS A 353 -13.00 11.33 6.60
N PRO A 354 -13.29 12.30 5.70
CA PRO A 354 -12.64 12.32 4.39
C PRO A 354 -11.13 12.54 4.45
N VAL A 355 -10.64 13.42 5.33
CA VAL A 355 -9.22 13.76 5.40
C VAL A 355 -8.38 12.59 5.93
N VAL A 356 -8.78 11.91 7.00
CA VAL A 356 -8.00 10.76 7.52
C VAL A 356 -7.84 9.65 6.48
N VAL A 357 -8.84 9.44 5.63
CA VAL A 357 -8.79 8.46 4.53
C VAL A 357 -7.91 8.95 3.38
N HIS A 358 -7.97 10.23 3.04
CA HIS A 358 -7.12 10.87 2.04
C HIS A 358 -5.65 10.75 2.43
N GLU A 359 -5.29 11.17 3.65
CA GLU A 359 -3.91 11.12 4.15
C GLU A 359 -3.36 9.68 4.23
N PHE A 360 -4.22 8.70 4.53
CA PHE A 360 -3.83 7.30 4.48
C PHE A 360 -3.58 6.82 3.04
N GLY A 361 -4.25 7.39 2.05
CA GLY A 361 -3.94 7.18 0.63
C GLY A 361 -2.50 7.54 0.29
N HIS A 362 -1.99 8.67 0.80
CA HIS A 362 -0.59 9.05 0.65
C HIS A 362 0.35 8.11 1.40
N SER A 363 0.14 7.95 2.69
CA SER A 363 1.11 7.27 3.58
C SER A 363 1.18 5.76 3.34
N PHE A 364 0.08 5.12 2.93
CA PHE A 364 0.00 3.68 2.68
C PHE A 364 0.27 3.30 1.21
N ALA A 365 -0.38 3.99 0.26
CA ALA A 365 -0.36 3.58 -1.14
C ALA A 365 0.47 4.49 -2.05
N GLY A 366 1.07 5.54 -1.51
CA GLY A 366 1.87 6.51 -2.27
C GLY A 366 1.07 7.25 -3.33
N LEU A 367 -0.23 7.46 -3.07
CA LEU A 367 -1.07 8.25 -3.97
C LEU A 367 -0.65 9.72 -3.91
N GLY A 368 -0.60 10.38 -5.05
CA GLY A 368 -0.39 11.83 -5.13
C GLY A 368 -1.71 12.59 -5.06
N ASP A 369 -1.63 13.91 -4.76
CA ASP A 369 -2.78 14.80 -4.80
C ASP A 369 -3.27 15.03 -6.23
N GLU A 370 -4.58 14.85 -6.44
CA GLU A 370 -5.23 15.00 -7.74
C GLU A 370 -5.76 16.43 -7.98
N TYR A 371 -5.35 17.40 -7.16
CA TYR A 371 -5.76 18.80 -7.26
C TYR A 371 -4.61 19.76 -7.58
N ALA A 372 -4.96 20.96 -8.02
CA ALA A 372 -4.11 22.13 -8.05
C ALA A 372 -4.96 23.37 -7.66
N TYR A 373 -4.46 24.18 -6.77
CA TYR A 373 -5.14 25.35 -6.26
C TYR A 373 -4.50 26.64 -6.76
N GLY A 374 -5.34 27.50 -7.40
CA GLY A 374 -4.95 28.85 -7.75
C GLY A 374 -3.80 28.95 -8.76
N LYS A 375 -3.00 30.01 -8.62
CA LYS A 375 -1.85 30.31 -9.50
C LYS A 375 -0.50 29.86 -8.93
N GLU A 376 -0.47 29.36 -7.71
CA GLU A 376 0.77 28.89 -7.07
C GLU A 376 1.04 27.47 -7.54
N GLU A 377 1.97 27.32 -8.45
CA GLU A 377 2.54 26.03 -8.82
C GLU A 377 3.67 25.70 -7.85
N ILE A 378 3.50 24.61 -7.09
CA ILE A 378 4.64 23.99 -6.41
C ILE A 378 5.28 23.06 -7.44
N PRO A 379 6.53 23.26 -7.87
CA PRO A 379 7.15 22.49 -8.96
C PRO A 379 7.58 21.09 -8.47
N MET A 380 6.66 20.33 -7.94
CA MET A 380 6.93 18.98 -7.44
C MET A 380 7.12 17.96 -8.55
N TYR A 381 6.46 18.16 -9.70
CA TYR A 381 6.43 17.19 -10.80
C TYR A 381 7.00 17.81 -12.09
N PRO A 382 8.27 17.47 -12.45
CA PRO A 382 8.82 17.83 -13.75
C PRO A 382 8.02 17.18 -14.88
N HIS A 383 7.62 17.96 -15.89
CA HIS A 383 6.73 17.50 -16.98
C HIS A 383 7.41 16.56 -17.98
N ASP A 384 8.72 16.40 -17.91
CA ASP A 384 9.55 15.56 -18.77
C ASP A 384 9.95 14.22 -18.11
N ILE A 385 9.39 13.93 -16.92
CA ILE A 385 9.63 12.70 -16.17
C ILE A 385 8.29 12.15 -15.67
N GLU A 386 8.11 10.83 -15.75
CA GLU A 386 6.94 10.18 -15.19
C GLU A 386 7.00 10.19 -13.65
N PRO A 387 5.97 10.67 -12.92
CA PRO A 387 5.90 10.60 -11.46
C PRO A 387 5.96 9.16 -10.96
N TRP A 388 6.45 8.93 -9.75
CA TRP A 388 6.40 7.59 -9.15
C TRP A 388 5.01 7.27 -8.57
N GLU A 389 4.23 8.26 -8.24
CA GLU A 389 2.87 8.13 -7.71
C GLU A 389 1.95 7.41 -8.71
N PRO A 390 1.24 6.34 -8.28
CA PRO A 390 0.52 5.48 -9.21
C PRO A 390 -0.72 6.13 -9.86
N ASN A 391 -1.22 7.22 -9.29
CA ASN A 391 -2.41 7.97 -9.76
C ASN A 391 -2.08 9.32 -10.43
N LEU A 392 -0.80 9.60 -10.68
CA LEU A 392 -0.36 10.78 -11.44
C LEU A 392 0.43 10.35 -12.67
N THR A 393 0.33 11.13 -13.75
CA THR A 393 1.12 10.96 -14.98
C THR A 393 1.44 12.29 -15.62
N THR A 394 2.60 12.37 -16.27
CA THR A 394 2.98 13.43 -17.21
C THR A 394 2.82 12.99 -18.65
N LEU A 395 2.29 11.79 -18.88
CA LEU A 395 2.17 11.12 -20.18
C LEU A 395 3.51 10.73 -20.83
N VAL A 396 4.62 10.89 -20.13
CA VAL A 396 5.96 10.51 -20.63
C VAL A 396 6.07 8.99 -20.76
N ASP A 397 5.52 8.26 -19.77
CA ASP A 397 5.39 6.78 -19.82
C ASP A 397 4.02 6.35 -19.30
N PHE A 398 2.97 6.79 -20.00
CA PHE A 398 1.59 6.50 -19.58
C PHE A 398 1.27 5.00 -19.55
N ASN A 399 1.98 4.18 -20.34
CA ASN A 399 1.79 2.72 -20.34
C ASN A 399 2.17 2.07 -19.00
N SER A 400 3.10 2.64 -18.25
CA SER A 400 3.45 2.19 -16.89
C SER A 400 2.40 2.52 -15.84
N LYS A 401 1.41 3.36 -16.17
CA LYS A 401 0.38 3.89 -15.27
C LYS A 401 -0.94 3.14 -15.40
N TRP A 402 -1.94 3.77 -15.95
CA TRP A 402 -3.30 3.21 -16.09
C TRP A 402 -3.83 3.24 -17.52
N ALA A 403 -2.96 3.28 -18.52
CA ALA A 403 -3.37 3.24 -19.92
C ALA A 403 -4.25 2.03 -20.24
N ASP A 404 -3.98 0.89 -19.59
CA ASP A 404 -4.76 -0.35 -19.69
C ASP A 404 -6.20 -0.26 -19.18
N MET A 405 -6.53 0.76 -18.37
CA MET A 405 -7.87 1.01 -17.85
C MET A 405 -8.66 2.05 -18.67
N VAL A 406 -8.04 2.67 -19.65
CA VAL A 406 -8.66 3.69 -20.49
C VAL A 406 -9.39 3.03 -21.65
N LYS A 407 -10.66 3.37 -21.87
CA LYS A 407 -11.44 2.84 -23.00
C LYS A 407 -10.88 3.34 -24.35
N GLU A 408 -10.86 2.48 -25.35
CA GLU A 408 -10.21 2.71 -26.66
C GLU A 408 -10.56 4.07 -27.34
N LYS A 409 -11.77 4.58 -27.13
CA LYS A 409 -12.22 5.83 -27.73
C LYS A 409 -12.03 7.06 -26.84
N THR A 410 -11.43 6.91 -25.65
CA THR A 410 -11.17 8.02 -24.75
C THR A 410 -9.95 8.80 -25.24
N PRO A 411 -10.05 10.09 -25.51
CA PRO A 411 -8.89 10.90 -25.87
C PRO A 411 -7.93 11.03 -24.69
N VAL A 412 -6.63 11.04 -24.98
CA VAL A 412 -5.56 11.28 -24.02
C VAL A 412 -4.65 12.38 -24.57
N PRO A 413 -4.54 13.55 -23.93
CA PRO A 413 -5.26 14.01 -22.71
C PRO A 413 -6.77 14.01 -22.85
N THR A 414 -7.48 13.80 -21.73
CA THR A 414 -8.94 13.71 -21.70
C THR A 414 -9.54 15.11 -21.39
N PRO A 415 -10.43 15.63 -22.23
CA PRO A 415 -11.08 16.91 -21.94
C PRO A 415 -11.86 16.88 -20.64
N GLN A 416 -11.77 17.98 -19.86
CA GLN A 416 -12.58 18.14 -18.67
C GLN A 416 -14.09 18.01 -19.00
N PRO A 417 -14.88 17.38 -18.11
CA PRO A 417 -16.33 17.52 -18.19
C PRO A 417 -16.69 19.00 -18.18
N ALA A 418 -17.50 19.43 -19.13
CA ALA A 418 -18.03 20.80 -19.11
C ALA A 418 -18.71 21.03 -17.76
N THR A 419 -18.06 21.84 -16.89
CA THR A 419 -18.54 22.34 -15.61
C THR A 419 -19.16 21.31 -14.63
N LEU A 420 -18.38 20.76 -13.74
CA LEU A 420 -18.86 20.28 -12.45
C LEU A 420 -19.63 21.43 -11.77
N GLY A 421 -20.97 21.26 -11.62
CA GLY A 421 -21.83 22.22 -10.93
C GLY A 421 -22.83 22.96 -11.80
N GLN A 422 -22.88 22.81 -13.15
CA GLN A 422 -23.95 23.35 -13.95
C GLN A 422 -25.11 22.34 -14.14
N PRO A 423 -26.38 22.77 -13.97
CA PRO A 423 -27.54 21.86 -14.00
C PRO A 423 -27.72 21.08 -15.31
N ASN A 424 -27.07 21.49 -16.41
CA ASN A 424 -27.16 20.91 -17.74
C ASN A 424 -25.86 20.31 -18.26
N ALA A 425 -24.85 20.02 -17.38
CA ALA A 425 -23.63 19.34 -17.81
C ALA A 425 -24.01 17.96 -18.36
N LYS A 426 -23.80 17.73 -19.64
CA LYS A 426 -23.92 16.40 -20.26
C LYS A 426 -22.95 15.47 -19.49
N LYS A 427 -23.47 14.33 -19.00
CA LYS A 427 -22.61 13.29 -18.43
C LYS A 427 -21.49 13.03 -19.43
N THR A 428 -20.26 13.19 -19.00
CA THR A 428 -19.12 12.86 -19.83
C THR A 428 -19.17 11.36 -20.17
N HIS A 429 -18.91 11.03 -21.41
CA HIS A 429 -18.82 9.63 -21.84
C HIS A 429 -17.55 8.93 -21.36
N TRP A 430 -16.61 9.69 -20.77
CA TRP A 430 -15.30 9.19 -20.31
C TRP A 430 -15.28 9.16 -18.79
N GLU A 431 -14.93 8.00 -18.27
CA GLU A 431 -14.78 7.78 -16.83
C GLU A 431 -13.29 7.81 -16.44
N THR A 432 -12.53 6.78 -16.81
CA THR A 432 -11.08 6.75 -16.66
C THR A 432 -10.41 7.39 -17.87
N GLY A 433 -9.50 8.35 -17.63
CA GLY A 433 -8.80 9.11 -18.66
C GLY A 433 -7.51 9.71 -18.13
N ALA A 434 -7.08 10.83 -18.68
CA ALA A 434 -5.96 11.65 -18.19
C ALA A 434 -6.40 13.12 -18.16
N TYR A 435 -6.78 13.61 -16.98
CA TYR A 435 -7.40 14.91 -16.75
C TYR A 435 -6.45 15.90 -16.09
N GLU A 436 -6.37 17.12 -16.58
CA GLU A 436 -5.76 18.26 -15.87
C GLU A 436 -6.83 19.00 -15.03
N PRO A 437 -6.44 19.76 -13.99
CA PRO A 437 -5.12 19.83 -13.35
C PRO A 437 -4.88 18.66 -12.39
N ALA A 438 -3.62 18.42 -12.00
CA ALA A 438 -3.25 17.46 -10.95
C ALA A 438 -1.87 17.79 -10.36
N GLY A 439 -1.53 17.21 -9.20
CA GLY A 439 -0.18 17.31 -8.63
C GLY A 439 0.28 18.76 -8.44
N TYR A 440 -0.60 19.64 -7.97
CA TYR A 440 -0.35 21.08 -7.79
C TYR A 440 -0.01 21.84 -9.09
N SER A 441 -0.07 21.19 -10.25
CA SER A 441 0.23 21.77 -11.56
C SER A 441 -1.05 21.98 -12.35
N GLN A 442 -1.24 23.19 -12.91
CA GLN A 442 -2.39 23.53 -13.74
C GLN A 442 -2.37 22.77 -15.09
N HIS A 443 -1.14 22.52 -15.62
CA HIS A 443 -0.90 21.83 -16.88
C HIS A 443 0.25 20.83 -16.76
N GLY A 444 0.27 19.84 -17.67
CA GLY A 444 1.38 18.89 -17.82
C GLY A 444 1.39 17.74 -16.82
N VAL A 445 0.51 17.76 -15.82
CA VAL A 445 0.29 16.66 -14.87
C VAL A 445 -1.17 16.27 -14.86
N TYR A 446 -1.43 14.97 -14.94
CA TYR A 446 -2.78 14.44 -15.17
C TYR A 446 -3.16 13.46 -14.06
N ARG A 447 -4.44 13.49 -13.68
CA ARG A 447 -5.12 12.56 -12.80
C ARG A 447 -6.02 11.59 -13.59
N PRO A 448 -6.40 10.43 -13.01
CA PRO A 448 -7.09 9.39 -13.77
C PRO A 448 -8.60 9.60 -13.95
N TYR A 449 -9.21 10.42 -13.11
CA TYR A 449 -10.66 10.52 -13.02
C TYR A 449 -11.11 11.98 -12.80
N PRO A 450 -12.34 12.36 -13.20
CA PRO A 450 -12.84 13.72 -12.99
C PRO A 450 -12.82 14.16 -11.54
N ASP A 451 -13.20 13.26 -10.62
CA ASP A 451 -13.18 13.51 -9.17
C ASP A 451 -12.90 12.22 -8.40
N CYS A 452 -12.23 12.34 -7.25
CA CYS A 452 -11.70 11.23 -6.46
C CYS A 452 -11.52 11.68 -5.01
N ARG A 453 -11.45 10.74 -4.05
CA ARG A 453 -11.01 11.02 -2.67
C ARG A 453 -9.66 11.75 -2.61
N MET A 454 -8.75 11.48 -3.54
CA MET A 454 -7.44 12.16 -3.62
C MET A 454 -7.52 13.57 -4.23
N ARG A 455 -8.72 14.04 -4.57
CA ARG A 455 -8.95 15.36 -5.12
C ARG A 455 -9.83 16.25 -4.26
N THR A 456 -10.97 15.72 -3.77
CA THR A 456 -11.95 16.49 -3.00
C THR A 456 -12.46 15.72 -1.78
N ASN A 457 -12.87 16.46 -0.75
CA ASN A 457 -13.49 15.88 0.43
C ASN A 457 -14.96 15.45 0.19
N GLU A 458 -15.58 15.95 -0.86
CA GLU A 458 -16.97 15.70 -1.21
C GLU A 458 -17.16 14.35 -1.91
N ASN A 459 -16.14 13.86 -2.63
CA ASN A 459 -16.23 12.55 -3.28
C ASN A 459 -16.16 11.44 -2.21
N PRO A 460 -17.15 10.53 -2.13
CA PRO A 460 -17.16 9.48 -1.12
C PRO A 460 -16.19 8.31 -1.39
N GLU A 461 -15.57 8.25 -2.58
CA GLU A 461 -14.84 7.06 -3.03
C GLU A 461 -13.48 7.39 -3.64
N PHE A 462 -12.55 6.45 -3.56
CA PHE A 462 -11.37 6.44 -4.42
C PHE A 462 -11.77 6.09 -5.86
N CYS A 463 -11.17 6.74 -6.85
CA CYS A 463 -11.37 6.37 -8.25
C CYS A 463 -10.81 4.96 -8.56
N PRO A 464 -11.22 4.32 -9.67
CA PRO A 464 -10.77 2.94 -9.98
C PRO A 464 -9.25 2.75 -10.04
N VAL A 465 -8.50 3.77 -10.45
CA VAL A 465 -7.03 3.70 -10.50
C VAL A 465 -6.43 3.73 -9.09
N CYS A 466 -6.93 4.62 -8.22
CA CYS A 466 -6.53 4.67 -6.81
C CYS A 466 -6.90 3.38 -6.08
N GLN A 467 -8.10 2.83 -6.31
CA GLN A 467 -8.51 1.54 -5.75
C GLN A 467 -7.57 0.41 -6.21
N ARG A 468 -7.15 0.39 -7.49
CA ARG A 468 -6.17 -0.58 -8.00
C ARG A 468 -4.83 -0.46 -7.31
N ALA A 469 -4.34 0.76 -7.10
CA ALA A 469 -3.09 1.01 -6.39
C ALA A 469 -3.15 0.52 -4.93
N ILE A 470 -4.20 0.86 -4.20
CA ILE A 470 -4.44 0.40 -2.82
C ILE A 470 -4.56 -1.13 -2.77
N THR A 471 -5.30 -1.74 -3.71
CA THR A 471 -5.45 -3.21 -3.81
C THR A 471 -4.09 -3.89 -4.01
N ARG A 472 -3.23 -3.35 -4.88
CA ARG A 472 -1.86 -3.86 -5.09
C ARG A 472 -1.03 -3.80 -3.81
N MET A 473 -1.14 -2.71 -3.04
CA MET A 473 -0.45 -2.59 -1.75
C MET A 473 -0.95 -3.63 -0.74
N ILE A 474 -2.27 -3.75 -0.54
CA ILE A 474 -2.85 -4.74 0.38
C ILE A 474 -2.41 -6.16 -0.01
N ASN A 475 -2.50 -6.51 -1.29
CA ASN A 475 -2.08 -7.83 -1.80
C ASN A 475 -0.58 -8.05 -1.66
N PHE A 476 0.24 -7.01 -1.85
CA PHE A 476 1.68 -7.11 -1.68
C PHE A 476 2.07 -7.56 -0.26
N TYR A 477 1.39 -7.03 0.75
CA TYR A 477 1.65 -7.36 2.16
C TYR A 477 1.00 -8.68 2.60
N THR A 478 -0.15 -9.05 2.04
CA THR A 478 -1.02 -10.09 2.62
C THR A 478 -1.21 -11.33 1.77
N ASP A 479 -1.00 -11.26 0.45
CA ASP A 479 -1.20 -12.42 -0.42
C ASP A 479 -0.09 -13.46 -0.27
N LYS A 480 -0.51 -14.71 -0.42
CA LYS A 480 0.42 -15.84 -0.54
C LYS A 480 1.14 -15.75 -1.89
N GLN A 481 2.46 -15.91 -1.87
CA GLN A 481 3.21 -16.17 -3.10
C GLN A 481 2.83 -17.52 -3.69
#